data_ad747d992f03ea85cd15a2ef02b1584e
#
_entry.id   ad747d992f03ea85cd15a2ef02b1584e
#
_cell.length_a   1.000
_cell.length_b   1.000
_cell.length_c   1.000
_cell.angle_alpha   90.00
_cell.angle_beta   90.00
_cell.angle_gamma   90.00
#
_symmetry.space_group_name_H-M   'P 1'
#
loop_
_entity.id
_entity.type
_entity.pdbx_description
1 polymer ?
#
loop_
_entity_poly.entity_id
_entity_poly.type
_entity_poly.pdbx_seq_one_letter_code
_entity_poly.pdbx_strand_id
1 'polypeptide(L)'
;MTSLTKLLNTEMLDNYSKNVDGVVYQVDKNHIGYDKEYVNTRYVKYGELPTYMGYLRLGNIIGSIGGVPESILDVGYGDGSFLKVCENIVPKCYGYDISTYPIPEGCTQVSDFKDKFYEVITFFDSLEHFEDIEFVKDLKCSYICISVPECHYPDDEWFENWKHRRPNEHLWHFNHGSLVKFMYRMGYILLSGSNIEDTIRKNHKEESNILTCIFAKVS
;
A
#
# COMPACT_ATOMS: atom_id res chain seq x y z
N MET A 1 10.69 -31.47 32.79
CA MET A 1 11.07 -30.36 31.91
C MET A 1 10.21 -30.44 30.65
N THR A 2 8.99 -29.92 30.75
CA THR A 2 8.00 -30.02 29.66
C THR A 2 7.55 -28.61 29.35
N SER A 3 8.02 -28.12 28.23
CA SER A 3 7.29 -27.28 27.29
C SER A 3 6.86 -25.86 27.69
N LEU A 4 7.83 -24.99 27.97
CA LEU A 4 7.64 -23.53 27.71
C LEU A 4 7.96 -23.14 26.26
N THR A 5 8.49 -24.05 25.47
CA THR A 5 8.88 -23.82 24.07
C THR A 5 7.72 -24.02 23.07
N LYS A 6 6.56 -24.54 23.53
CA LYS A 6 5.39 -24.78 22.66
C LYS A 6 4.42 -23.60 22.57
N LEU A 7 4.67 -22.50 23.28
CA LEU A 7 3.79 -21.32 23.32
C LEU A 7 4.21 -20.19 22.38
N LEU A 8 5.27 -20.38 21.56
CA LEU A 8 5.80 -19.34 20.67
C LEU A 8 5.74 -19.70 19.16
N ASN A 9 5.28 -20.90 18.81
CA ASN A 9 4.95 -21.23 17.42
C ASN A 9 3.44 -21.49 17.34
N THR A 10 2.64 -20.48 17.14
CA THR A 10 1.39 -20.65 16.43
C THR A 10 1.78 -21.07 15.01
N GLU A 11 1.59 -22.36 14.70
CA GLU A 11 1.71 -22.86 13.32
C GLU A 11 0.78 -22.01 12.48
N MET A 12 1.32 -21.19 11.60
CA MET A 12 0.57 -20.43 10.61
C MET A 12 0.13 -21.35 9.49
N LEU A 13 -0.87 -20.94 8.73
CA LEU A 13 -1.27 -21.62 7.50
C LEU A 13 -0.04 -21.96 6.65
N ASP A 14 -0.06 -23.14 6.02
CA ASP A 14 0.96 -23.58 5.09
C ASP A 14 1.29 -22.47 4.08
N ASN A 15 2.58 -22.28 3.82
CA ASN A 15 3.11 -21.26 2.92
C ASN A 15 3.02 -19.80 3.42
N TYR A 16 2.72 -19.54 4.70
CA TYR A 16 2.79 -18.21 5.31
C TYR A 16 3.69 -18.20 6.54
N SER A 17 4.33 -17.04 6.79
CA SER A 17 5.18 -16.83 7.96
C SER A 17 5.09 -15.38 8.42
N LYS A 18 5.66 -15.07 9.60
CA LYS A 18 5.79 -13.71 10.12
C LYS A 18 7.26 -13.31 10.17
N ASN A 19 7.56 -12.11 9.69
CA ASN A 19 8.90 -11.54 9.85
C ASN A 19 9.09 -10.92 11.25
N VAL A 20 10.27 -10.35 11.49
CA VAL A 20 10.65 -9.72 12.78
C VAL A 20 9.76 -8.54 13.16
N ASP A 21 9.13 -7.89 12.22
CA ASP A 21 8.21 -6.77 12.42
C ASP A 21 6.76 -7.23 12.68
N GLY A 22 6.50 -8.53 12.51
CA GLY A 22 5.17 -9.13 12.62
C GLY A 22 4.34 -9.02 11.34
N VAL A 23 4.96 -8.66 10.20
CA VAL A 23 4.31 -8.68 8.88
C VAL A 23 4.15 -10.13 8.44
N VAL A 24 2.93 -10.52 8.08
CA VAL A 24 2.64 -11.83 7.52
C VAL A 24 3.04 -11.83 6.05
N TYR A 25 3.74 -12.85 5.59
CA TYR A 25 4.16 -12.95 4.21
C TYR A 25 4.04 -14.37 3.65
N GLN A 26 3.85 -14.47 2.35
CA GLN A 26 3.86 -15.72 1.63
C GLN A 26 5.32 -16.19 1.41
N VAL A 27 5.62 -17.44 1.78
CA VAL A 27 6.98 -18.01 1.70
C VAL A 27 7.35 -18.35 0.27
N ASP A 28 6.53 -19.18 -0.38
CA ASP A 28 6.75 -19.57 -1.79
C ASP A 28 5.98 -18.61 -2.70
N LYS A 29 6.71 -17.72 -3.33
CA LYS A 29 6.15 -16.65 -4.17
C LYS A 29 6.12 -17.10 -5.62
N ASN A 30 4.97 -17.61 -6.08
CA ASN A 30 4.71 -17.84 -7.49
C ASN A 30 3.89 -16.67 -8.03
N HIS A 31 4.54 -15.54 -8.27
CA HIS A 31 3.87 -14.30 -8.66
C HIS A 31 3.02 -14.49 -9.92
N ILE A 32 1.75 -14.09 -9.84
CA ILE A 32 0.84 -14.07 -10.98
C ILE A 32 1.09 -12.77 -11.74
N GLY A 33 1.50 -12.86 -13.02
CA GLY A 33 1.67 -11.69 -13.87
C GLY A 33 0.33 -10.98 -14.10
N TYR A 34 0.36 -9.64 -14.02
CA TYR A 34 -0.82 -8.82 -14.37
C TYR A 34 -0.97 -8.78 -15.88
N ASP A 35 -2.04 -9.38 -16.41
CA ASP A 35 -2.38 -9.29 -17.82
C ASP A 35 -3.38 -8.14 -18.09
N LYS A 36 -3.56 -7.84 -19.39
CA LYS A 36 -4.48 -6.77 -19.83
C LYS A 36 -5.94 -7.04 -19.45
N GLU A 37 -6.33 -8.28 -19.27
CA GLU A 37 -7.69 -8.68 -18.95
C GLU A 37 -8.00 -8.43 -17.47
N TYR A 38 -7.03 -8.64 -16.59
CA TYR A 38 -7.11 -8.31 -15.16
C TYR A 38 -7.39 -6.81 -14.95
N VAL A 39 -6.67 -5.95 -15.68
CA VAL A 39 -6.79 -4.50 -15.56
C VAL A 39 -8.14 -4.01 -16.05
N ASN A 40 -8.61 -4.46 -17.22
CA ASN A 40 -9.89 -4.05 -17.82
C ASN A 40 -11.11 -4.47 -17.00
N THR A 41 -11.04 -5.59 -16.28
CA THR A 41 -12.18 -6.08 -15.50
C THR A 41 -12.33 -5.39 -14.15
N ARG A 42 -11.27 -4.84 -13.58
CA ARG A 42 -11.32 -4.23 -12.24
C ARG A 42 -11.74 -2.77 -12.23
N TYR A 43 -11.30 -1.96 -13.20
CA TYR A 43 -11.49 -0.51 -13.14
C TYR A 43 -12.84 -0.01 -13.70
N VAL A 44 -13.47 -0.75 -14.63
CA VAL A 44 -14.72 -0.32 -15.29
C VAL A 44 -15.94 -0.23 -14.37
N LYS A 45 -15.90 -0.84 -13.16
CA LYS A 45 -17.08 -1.00 -12.29
C LYS A 45 -17.30 0.10 -11.25
N TYR A 46 -16.39 1.04 -11.08
CA TYR A 46 -16.38 1.91 -9.88
C TYR A 46 -16.97 3.31 -10.05
N GLY A 47 -17.38 3.72 -11.26
CA GLY A 47 -18.00 5.04 -11.50
C GLY A 47 -17.13 6.20 -11.01
N GLU A 48 -17.71 7.10 -10.18
CA GLU A 48 -16.98 8.27 -9.65
C GLU A 48 -16.18 7.99 -8.35
N LEU A 49 -16.32 6.80 -7.78
CA LEU A 49 -15.64 6.42 -6.52
C LEU A 49 -14.12 6.62 -6.57
N PRO A 50 -13.40 6.25 -7.65
CA PRO A 50 -11.95 6.48 -7.73
C PRO A 50 -11.57 7.96 -7.62
N THR A 51 -12.37 8.87 -8.19
CA THR A 51 -12.14 10.31 -8.08
C THR A 51 -12.31 10.81 -6.65
N TYR A 52 -13.38 10.41 -5.96
CA TYR A 52 -13.59 10.78 -4.56
C TYR A 52 -12.50 10.21 -3.65
N MET A 53 -12.07 8.98 -3.92
CA MET A 53 -10.93 8.37 -3.24
C MET A 53 -9.64 9.16 -3.47
N GLY A 54 -9.42 9.62 -4.69
CA GLY A 54 -8.27 10.47 -5.04
C GLY A 54 -8.25 11.77 -4.22
N TYR A 55 -9.37 12.47 -4.10
CA TYR A 55 -9.47 13.67 -3.25
C TYR A 55 -9.24 13.36 -1.78
N LEU A 56 -9.79 12.28 -1.26
CA LEU A 56 -9.60 11.85 0.12
C LEU A 56 -8.12 11.58 0.43
N ARG A 57 -7.45 10.83 -0.43
CA ARG A 57 -6.03 10.47 -0.33
C ARG A 57 -5.16 11.72 -0.37
N LEU A 58 -5.35 12.59 -1.36
CA LEU A 58 -4.58 13.83 -1.49
C LEU A 58 -4.82 14.78 -0.30
N GLY A 59 -6.08 14.95 0.14
CA GLY A 59 -6.40 15.76 1.31
C GLY A 59 -5.75 15.24 2.60
N ASN A 60 -5.71 13.91 2.78
CA ASN A 60 -5.02 13.28 3.90
C ASN A 60 -3.51 13.53 3.86
N ILE A 61 -2.89 13.42 2.67
CA ILE A 61 -1.46 13.74 2.48
C ILE A 61 -1.19 15.20 2.86
N ILE A 62 -1.91 16.15 2.24
CA ILE A 62 -1.74 17.59 2.48
C ILE A 62 -1.92 17.93 3.97
N GLY A 63 -2.94 17.37 4.62
CA GLY A 63 -3.17 17.58 6.04
C GLY A 63 -2.07 17.04 6.93
N SER A 64 -1.50 15.90 6.58
CA SER A 64 -0.46 15.23 7.39
C SER A 64 0.92 15.87 7.24
N ILE A 65 1.28 16.38 6.05
CA ILE A 65 2.59 17.01 5.80
C ILE A 65 2.57 18.54 5.99
N GLY A 66 1.37 19.12 6.16
CA GLY A 66 1.20 20.56 6.42
C GLY A 66 1.21 21.44 5.16
N GLY A 67 1.03 20.89 3.96
CA GLY A 67 1.01 21.66 2.71
C GLY A 67 0.89 20.80 1.46
N VAL A 68 0.75 21.46 0.31
CA VAL A 68 0.77 20.79 -0.99
C VAL A 68 2.21 20.40 -1.32
N PRO A 69 2.49 19.13 -1.64
CA PRO A 69 3.85 18.73 -2.01
C PRO A 69 4.27 19.31 -3.36
N GLU A 70 5.57 19.59 -3.52
CA GLU A 70 6.17 20.04 -4.79
C GLU A 70 6.18 18.93 -5.86
N SER A 71 6.24 17.67 -5.41
CA SER A 71 6.20 16.53 -6.31
C SER A 71 5.60 15.30 -5.65
N ILE A 72 4.81 14.55 -6.41
CA ILE A 72 4.24 13.28 -6.00
C ILE A 72 4.54 12.21 -7.05
N LEU A 73 4.88 11.01 -6.58
CA LEU A 73 5.00 9.82 -7.40
C LEU A 73 4.03 8.76 -6.90
N ASP A 74 3.15 8.27 -7.77
CA ASP A 74 2.26 7.14 -7.48
C ASP A 74 2.84 5.85 -8.06
N VAL A 75 3.16 4.89 -7.18
CA VAL A 75 3.74 3.59 -7.54
C VAL A 75 2.64 2.54 -7.56
N GLY A 76 2.34 2.04 -8.76
CA GLY A 76 1.16 1.24 -9.04
C GLY A 76 -0.07 2.12 -9.29
N TYR A 77 0.07 3.13 -10.18
CA TYR A 77 -0.98 4.14 -10.40
C TYR A 77 -2.29 3.58 -11.02
N GLY A 78 -2.29 2.35 -11.50
CA GLY A 78 -3.48 1.67 -12.03
C GLY A 78 -4.14 2.45 -13.17
N ASP A 79 -5.40 2.87 -12.98
CA ASP A 79 -6.15 3.65 -13.96
C ASP A 79 -5.81 5.16 -13.97
N GLY A 80 -4.89 5.59 -13.10
CA GLY A 80 -4.45 6.98 -12.98
C GLY A 80 -5.44 7.91 -12.28
N SER A 81 -6.53 7.42 -11.71
CA SER A 81 -7.57 8.25 -11.07
C SER A 81 -7.03 9.14 -9.97
N PHE A 82 -6.09 8.65 -9.14
CA PHE A 82 -5.44 9.47 -8.12
C PHE A 82 -4.58 10.58 -8.74
N LEU A 83 -3.74 10.24 -9.72
CA LEU A 83 -2.90 11.20 -10.43
C LEU A 83 -3.72 12.26 -11.17
N LYS A 84 -4.90 11.89 -11.68
CA LYS A 84 -5.84 12.83 -12.32
C LYS A 84 -6.35 13.91 -11.35
N VAL A 85 -6.50 13.57 -10.08
CA VAL A 85 -6.80 14.56 -9.03
C VAL A 85 -5.56 15.40 -8.72
N CYS A 86 -4.39 14.78 -8.63
CA CYS A 86 -3.15 15.46 -8.29
C CYS A 86 -2.72 16.48 -9.35
N GLU A 87 -2.89 16.21 -10.64
CA GLU A 87 -2.39 17.05 -11.75
C GLU A 87 -2.87 18.51 -11.71
N ASN A 88 -4.00 18.78 -11.04
CA ASN A 88 -4.55 20.13 -10.91
C ASN A 88 -4.12 20.86 -9.63
N ILE A 89 -3.39 20.21 -8.73
CA ILE A 89 -3.07 20.71 -7.39
C ILE A 89 -1.57 20.64 -7.12
N VAL A 90 -0.92 19.53 -7.48
CA VAL A 90 0.49 19.27 -7.23
C VAL A 90 1.31 19.72 -8.44
N PRO A 91 2.37 20.53 -8.26
CA PRO A 91 3.16 21.06 -9.38
C PRO A 91 3.78 20.01 -10.31
N LYS A 92 4.18 18.86 -9.75
CA LYS A 92 4.85 17.79 -10.52
C LYS A 92 4.29 16.42 -10.13
N CYS A 93 3.56 15.79 -11.05
CA CYS A 93 2.96 14.48 -10.86
C CYS A 93 3.68 13.43 -11.71
N TYR A 94 4.01 12.32 -11.06
CA TYR A 94 4.71 11.19 -11.67
C TYR A 94 3.97 9.90 -11.36
N GLY A 95 4.07 8.92 -12.27
CA GLY A 95 3.51 7.61 -12.07
C GLY A 95 4.45 6.50 -12.54
N TYR A 96 4.50 5.43 -11.78
CA TYR A 96 5.13 4.16 -12.16
C TYR A 96 4.08 3.06 -12.11
N ASP A 97 3.95 2.31 -13.19
CA ASP A 97 3.09 1.13 -13.24
C ASP A 97 3.64 0.12 -14.23
N ILE A 98 3.44 -1.16 -13.97
CA ILE A 98 3.80 -2.26 -14.87
C ILE A 98 2.71 -2.52 -15.91
N SER A 99 1.52 -1.96 -15.72
CA SER A 99 0.41 -2.05 -16.66
C SER A 99 0.63 -1.16 -17.88
N THR A 100 -0.19 -1.36 -18.91
CA THR A 100 -0.18 -0.56 -20.15
C THR A 100 -1.22 0.56 -20.14
N TYR A 101 -1.80 0.90 -18.98
CA TYR A 101 -2.73 2.00 -18.87
C TYR A 101 -2.03 3.34 -19.13
N PRO A 102 -2.67 4.24 -19.89
CA PRO A 102 -2.10 5.56 -20.13
C PRO A 102 -2.11 6.37 -18.84
N ILE A 103 -1.00 7.04 -18.58
CA ILE A 103 -0.93 8.01 -17.48
C ILE A 103 -1.74 9.27 -17.86
N PRO A 104 -2.36 10.02 -16.92
CA PRO A 104 -3.01 11.29 -17.17
C PRO A 104 -2.07 12.29 -17.86
N GLU A 105 -2.64 13.15 -18.74
CA GLU A 105 -1.88 14.05 -19.64
C GLU A 105 -0.95 15.02 -18.87
N GLY A 106 -1.38 15.51 -17.72
CA GLY A 106 -0.59 16.41 -16.85
C GLY A 106 0.48 15.70 -16.01
N CYS A 107 0.66 14.37 -16.18
CA CYS A 107 1.58 13.57 -15.37
C CYS A 107 2.70 12.99 -16.23
N THR A 108 3.83 12.64 -15.59
CA THR A 108 4.99 12.04 -16.24
C THR A 108 5.14 10.58 -15.83
N GLN A 109 5.09 9.67 -16.79
CA GLN A 109 5.42 8.26 -16.54
C GLN A 109 6.92 8.09 -16.35
N VAL A 110 7.32 7.33 -15.35
CA VAL A 110 8.73 6.99 -15.08
C VAL A 110 8.94 5.48 -15.26
N SER A 111 10.12 5.12 -15.76
CA SER A 111 10.53 3.71 -15.93
C SER A 111 11.20 3.13 -14.70
N ASP A 112 11.71 3.99 -13.81
CA ASP A 112 12.27 3.62 -12.52
C ASP A 112 11.85 4.64 -11.46
N PHE A 113 11.20 4.15 -10.42
CA PHE A 113 10.70 4.98 -9.32
C PHE A 113 11.76 5.26 -8.21
N LYS A 114 12.96 4.66 -8.32
CA LYS A 114 14.07 4.83 -7.37
C LYS A 114 15.12 5.85 -7.83
N ASP A 115 15.08 6.27 -9.09
CA ASP A 115 16.14 7.04 -9.74
C ASP A 115 16.34 8.41 -9.11
N LYS A 116 15.28 9.14 -8.85
CA LYS A 116 15.31 10.53 -8.41
C LYS A 116 14.52 10.77 -7.13
N PHE A 117 14.70 11.96 -6.57
CA PHE A 117 13.96 12.42 -5.41
C PHE A 117 12.53 12.84 -5.80
N TYR A 118 11.56 12.43 -4.97
CA TYR A 118 10.18 12.91 -4.96
C TYR A 118 9.83 13.36 -3.54
N GLU A 119 9.07 14.42 -3.38
CA GLU A 119 8.71 14.83 -2.03
C GLU A 119 7.80 13.82 -1.35
N VAL A 120 6.78 13.33 -2.07
CA VAL A 120 5.90 12.25 -1.62
C VAL A 120 5.94 11.08 -2.60
N ILE A 121 6.07 9.88 -2.08
CA ILE A 121 5.84 8.64 -2.83
C ILE A 121 4.61 7.95 -2.24
N THR A 122 3.71 7.46 -3.11
CA THR A 122 2.50 6.76 -2.68
C THR A 122 2.48 5.31 -3.16
N PHE A 123 1.94 4.44 -2.32
CA PHE A 123 1.65 3.04 -2.60
C PHE A 123 0.19 2.77 -2.19
N PHE A 124 -0.71 2.81 -3.14
CA PHE A 124 -2.13 2.57 -2.90
C PHE A 124 -2.56 1.21 -3.43
N ASP A 125 -2.82 0.25 -2.54
CA ASP A 125 -3.09 -1.14 -2.89
C ASP A 125 -2.00 -1.70 -3.86
N SER A 126 -0.71 -1.44 -3.56
CA SER A 126 0.40 -1.80 -4.45
C SER A 126 1.64 -2.36 -3.72
N LEU A 127 1.98 -1.88 -2.51
CA LEU A 127 3.18 -2.32 -1.79
C LEU A 127 3.16 -3.82 -1.48
N GLU A 128 1.99 -4.35 -1.15
CA GLU A 128 1.77 -5.76 -0.82
C GLU A 128 2.02 -6.73 -1.98
N HIS A 129 2.16 -6.23 -3.19
CA HIS A 129 2.39 -7.03 -4.40
C HIS A 129 3.88 -7.21 -4.75
N PHE A 130 4.78 -6.44 -4.17
CA PHE A 130 6.20 -6.54 -4.47
C PHE A 130 6.82 -7.81 -3.87
N GLU A 131 7.73 -8.47 -4.60
CA GLU A 131 8.47 -9.63 -4.08
C GLU A 131 9.37 -9.27 -2.90
N ASP A 132 10.04 -8.13 -2.98
CA ASP A 132 10.83 -7.52 -1.92
C ASP A 132 10.25 -6.15 -1.59
N ILE A 133 10.00 -5.89 -0.31
CA ILE A 133 9.51 -4.59 0.17
C ILE A 133 10.60 -3.78 0.88
N GLU A 134 11.78 -4.35 1.13
CA GLU A 134 12.87 -3.62 1.80
C GLU A 134 13.50 -2.53 0.93
N PHE A 135 13.21 -2.48 -0.36
CA PHE A 135 13.63 -1.37 -1.22
C PHE A 135 13.14 0.00 -0.71
N VAL A 136 12.10 0.02 0.12
CA VAL A 136 11.54 1.26 0.70
C VAL A 136 12.61 2.09 1.42
N LYS A 137 13.60 1.45 2.06
CA LYS A 137 14.72 2.13 2.73
C LYS A 137 15.56 3.01 1.77
N ASP A 138 15.66 2.59 0.50
CA ASP A 138 16.51 3.21 -0.52
C ASP A 138 15.78 4.30 -1.33
N LEU A 139 14.47 4.48 -1.10
CA LEU A 139 13.68 5.50 -1.79
C LEU A 139 14.16 6.91 -1.41
N LYS A 140 14.25 7.77 -2.42
CA LYS A 140 14.66 9.15 -2.27
C LYS A 140 13.42 10.04 -2.14
N CYS A 141 12.92 10.21 -0.92
CA CYS A 141 11.70 11.00 -0.65
C CYS A 141 11.74 11.62 0.75
N SER A 142 10.87 12.60 0.99
CA SER A 142 10.61 13.14 2.33
C SER A 142 9.50 12.35 3.02
N TYR A 143 8.47 11.93 2.27
CA TYR A 143 7.29 11.27 2.82
C TYR A 143 6.88 10.07 1.99
N ILE A 144 6.29 9.08 2.65
CA ILE A 144 5.63 7.93 2.00
C ILE A 144 4.20 7.82 2.53
N CYS A 145 3.24 7.66 1.62
CA CYS A 145 1.86 7.32 1.95
C CYS A 145 1.56 5.90 1.46
N ILE A 146 1.09 5.04 2.36
CA ILE A 146 0.79 3.64 2.07
C ILE A 146 -0.66 3.37 2.43
N SER A 147 -1.44 2.80 1.50
CA SER A 147 -2.73 2.18 1.80
C SER A 147 -2.68 0.70 1.41
N VAL A 148 -2.99 -0.17 2.36
CA VAL A 148 -2.97 -1.62 2.19
C VAL A 148 -4.17 -2.25 2.91
N PRO A 149 -4.62 -3.43 2.48
CA PRO A 149 -5.60 -4.19 3.25
C PRO A 149 -5.10 -4.47 4.68
N GLU A 150 -5.91 -4.15 5.68
CA GLU A 150 -5.54 -4.37 7.09
C GLU A 150 -5.79 -5.82 7.50
N CYS A 151 -4.71 -6.52 7.81
CA CYS A 151 -4.72 -7.93 8.17
C CYS A 151 -4.75 -8.08 9.70
N HIS A 152 -5.92 -8.39 10.26
CA HIS A 152 -6.08 -8.58 11.71
C HIS A 152 -5.50 -9.90 12.20
N TYR A 153 -5.60 -10.97 11.43
CA TYR A 153 -5.09 -12.30 11.70
C TYR A 153 -5.33 -12.78 13.15
N PRO A 154 -6.56 -12.85 13.62
CA PRO A 154 -6.85 -13.39 14.95
C PRO A 154 -6.55 -14.91 15.04
N ASP A 155 -6.80 -15.63 13.94
CA ASP A 155 -6.55 -17.07 13.79
C ASP A 155 -6.44 -17.46 12.31
N ASP A 156 -6.08 -18.72 12.05
CA ASP A 156 -5.90 -19.26 10.69
C ASP A 156 -7.21 -19.35 9.91
N GLU A 157 -8.33 -19.68 10.56
CA GLU A 157 -9.65 -19.77 9.91
C GLU A 157 -10.09 -18.40 9.37
N TRP A 158 -9.90 -17.34 10.16
CA TRP A 158 -10.17 -15.97 9.71
C TRP A 158 -9.30 -15.61 8.51
N PHE A 159 -7.99 -15.86 8.61
CA PHE A 159 -7.04 -15.52 7.55
C PHE A 159 -7.33 -16.31 6.27
N GLU A 160 -7.68 -17.58 6.37
CA GLU A 160 -8.06 -18.42 5.22
C GLU A 160 -9.27 -17.87 4.46
N ASN A 161 -10.26 -17.33 5.18
CA ASN A 161 -11.50 -16.79 4.62
C ASN A 161 -11.43 -15.26 4.35
N TRP A 162 -10.32 -14.61 4.68
CA TRP A 162 -10.19 -13.17 4.49
C TRP A 162 -10.09 -12.79 3.00
N LYS A 163 -11.00 -11.92 2.56
CA LYS A 163 -11.15 -11.55 1.12
C LYS A 163 -9.89 -10.98 0.47
N HIS A 164 -8.96 -10.42 1.26
CA HIS A 164 -7.71 -9.86 0.77
C HIS A 164 -6.53 -10.83 0.88
N ARG A 165 -6.72 -12.03 1.43
CA ARG A 165 -5.76 -13.12 1.26
C ARG A 165 -5.89 -13.62 -0.17
N ARG A 166 -4.98 -13.16 -1.01
CA ARG A 166 -4.91 -13.50 -2.44
C ARG A 166 -3.55 -14.15 -2.71
N PRO A 167 -3.45 -15.47 -2.61
CA PRO A 167 -2.18 -16.16 -2.83
C PRO A 167 -1.55 -15.78 -4.17
N ASN A 168 -0.23 -15.53 -4.16
CA ASN A 168 0.57 -15.12 -5.31
C ASN A 168 0.27 -13.73 -5.90
N GLU A 169 -0.73 -13.02 -5.37
CA GLU A 169 -1.06 -11.63 -5.72
C GLU A 169 -0.66 -10.70 -4.56
N HIS A 170 -1.21 -10.94 -3.35
CA HIS A 170 -0.82 -10.22 -2.14
C HIS A 170 0.23 -11.05 -1.39
N LEU A 171 1.48 -10.65 -1.51
CA LEU A 171 2.61 -11.38 -0.92
C LEU A 171 2.88 -10.97 0.53
N TRP A 172 2.43 -9.78 0.93
CA TRP A 172 2.63 -9.20 2.25
C TRP A 172 1.30 -8.73 2.84
N HIS A 173 1.11 -8.99 4.13
CA HIS A 173 -0.11 -8.63 4.84
C HIS A 173 0.24 -7.87 6.11
N PHE A 174 -0.27 -6.65 6.21
CA PHE A 174 0.06 -5.71 7.28
C PHE A 174 -1.13 -5.46 8.18
N ASN A 175 -0.87 -5.31 9.47
CA ASN A 175 -1.72 -4.56 10.37
C ASN A 175 -1.00 -3.25 10.77
N HIS A 176 -1.70 -2.35 11.45
CA HIS A 176 -1.13 -1.06 11.86
C HIS A 176 0.21 -1.23 12.60
N GLY A 177 0.29 -2.12 13.59
CA GLY A 177 1.51 -2.30 14.38
C GLY A 177 2.68 -2.85 13.58
N SER A 178 2.45 -3.82 12.69
CA SER A 178 3.49 -4.43 11.87
C SER A 178 3.99 -3.46 10.78
N LEU A 179 3.09 -2.67 10.17
CA LEU A 179 3.48 -1.66 9.18
C LEU A 179 4.33 -0.57 9.82
N VAL A 180 3.94 -0.06 10.99
CA VAL A 180 4.72 0.97 11.70
C VAL A 180 6.11 0.46 12.09
N LYS A 181 6.23 -0.77 12.61
CA LYS A 181 7.53 -1.37 12.96
C LYS A 181 8.41 -1.56 11.73
N PHE A 182 7.85 -2.09 10.64
CA PHE A 182 8.55 -2.26 9.38
C PHE A 182 9.08 -0.92 8.86
N MET A 183 8.23 0.10 8.77
CA MET A 183 8.60 1.42 8.26
C MET A 183 9.64 2.11 9.17
N TYR A 184 9.53 1.94 10.49
CA TYR A 184 10.54 2.44 11.42
C TYR A 184 11.92 1.82 11.16
N ARG A 185 11.98 0.51 10.96
CA ARG A 185 13.21 -0.20 10.57
C ARG A 185 13.75 0.25 9.20
N MET A 186 12.88 0.68 8.29
CA MET A 186 13.25 1.24 6.99
C MET A 186 13.68 2.73 7.07
N GLY A 187 13.71 3.34 8.26
CA GLY A 187 14.14 4.73 8.47
C GLY A 187 13.02 5.76 8.32
N TYR A 188 11.78 5.40 8.67
CA TYR A 188 10.63 6.29 8.62
C TYR A 188 9.90 6.35 9.96
N ILE A 189 9.30 7.50 10.27
CA ILE A 189 8.43 7.71 11.43
C ILE A 189 7.00 7.97 10.99
N LEU A 190 6.03 7.44 11.74
CA LEU A 190 4.61 7.62 11.48
C LEU A 190 4.20 9.07 11.78
N LEU A 191 3.56 9.73 10.81
CA LEU A 191 2.87 11.02 10.98
C LEU A 191 1.38 10.83 11.22
N SER A 192 0.74 9.97 10.44
CA SER A 192 -0.71 9.71 10.49
C SER A 192 -1.00 8.26 10.15
N GLY A 193 -1.95 7.65 10.87
CA GLY A 193 -2.46 6.31 10.59
C GLY A 193 -3.95 6.24 10.85
N SER A 194 -4.73 5.73 9.87
CA SER A 194 -6.18 5.67 9.95
C SER A 194 -6.76 4.66 8.96
N ASN A 195 -8.06 4.38 9.09
CA ASN A 195 -8.85 3.63 8.11
C ASN A 195 -9.76 4.58 7.32
N ILE A 196 -9.24 5.76 6.95
CA ILE A 196 -10.03 6.83 6.34
C ILE A 196 -10.70 6.40 5.02
N GLU A 197 -10.08 5.52 4.25
CA GLU A 197 -10.64 5.01 3.00
C GLU A 197 -11.93 4.19 3.21
N ASP A 198 -12.12 3.59 4.37
CA ASP A 198 -13.30 2.79 4.69
C ASP A 198 -14.58 3.64 4.64
N THR A 199 -14.51 4.94 4.86
CA THR A 199 -15.64 5.87 4.75
C THR A 199 -16.20 5.91 3.34
N ILE A 200 -15.34 6.00 2.32
CA ILE A 200 -15.74 6.01 0.90
C ILE A 200 -16.08 4.59 0.42
N ARG A 201 -15.32 3.59 0.86
CA ARG A 201 -15.59 2.19 0.54
C ARG A 201 -16.87 1.65 1.19
N LYS A 202 -17.55 2.48 2.03
CA LYS A 202 -18.77 2.12 2.76
C LYS A 202 -18.59 0.84 3.58
N ASN A 203 -17.43 0.69 4.19
CA ASN A 203 -17.20 -0.40 5.12
C ASN A 203 -17.93 -0.08 6.44
N HIS A 204 -19.05 -0.74 6.67
CA HIS A 204 -19.86 -0.61 7.88
C HIS A 204 -19.64 -1.78 8.85
N LYS A 205 -18.61 -2.58 8.62
CA LYS A 205 -18.24 -3.67 9.54
C LYS A 205 -17.51 -3.11 10.75
N GLU A 206 -17.54 -3.83 11.85
CA GLU A 206 -16.79 -3.48 13.06
C GLU A 206 -15.27 -3.51 12.81
N GLU A 207 -14.81 -4.43 11.97
CA GLU A 207 -13.39 -4.54 11.60
C GLU A 207 -13.05 -3.56 10.47
N SER A 208 -11.95 -2.82 10.66
CA SER A 208 -11.35 -2.00 9.62
C SER A 208 -10.89 -2.85 8.44
N ASN A 209 -10.95 -2.27 7.24
CA ASN A 209 -10.68 -2.98 5.99
C ASN A 209 -9.41 -2.51 5.29
N ILE A 210 -9.19 -1.19 5.23
CA ILE A 210 -8.02 -0.59 4.60
C ILE A 210 -7.29 0.29 5.61
N LEU A 211 -6.02 0.02 5.78
CA LEU A 211 -5.10 0.83 6.59
C LEU A 211 -4.39 1.84 5.69
N THR A 212 -4.50 3.12 6.03
CA THR A 212 -3.77 4.21 5.36
C THR A 212 -2.83 4.87 6.35
N CYS A 213 -1.53 4.86 6.05
CA CYS A 213 -0.49 5.45 6.89
C CYS A 213 0.39 6.41 6.09
N ILE A 214 0.78 7.51 6.72
CA ILE A 214 1.72 8.50 6.17
C ILE A 214 2.93 8.56 7.09
N PHE A 215 4.11 8.49 6.48
CA PHE A 215 5.39 8.42 7.17
C PHE A 215 6.32 9.53 6.67
N ALA A 216 7.15 10.07 7.57
CA ALA A 216 8.26 10.94 7.22
C ALA A 216 9.58 10.17 7.28
N LYS A 217 10.47 10.40 6.31
CA LYS A 217 11.82 9.83 6.32
C LYS A 217 12.65 10.50 7.41
N VAL A 218 13.33 9.68 8.21
CA VAL A 218 14.31 10.20 9.19
C VAL A 218 15.57 10.58 8.45
N SER A 219 16.02 11.82 8.63
CA SER A 219 17.25 12.37 8.04
C SER A 219 18.51 11.81 8.71
#